data_517213dd3a101b4fc474915c7b8c1dbe
#
_entry.id   517213dd3a101b4fc474915c7b8c1dbe
#
_cell.length_a   1.000
_cell.length_b   1.000
_cell.length_c   1.000
_cell.angle_alpha   90.00
_cell.angle_beta   90.00
_cell.angle_gamma   90.00
#
_symmetry.space_group_name_H-M   'P 1'
#
loop_
_entity.id
_entity.type
_entity.pdbx_description
1 polymer ?
#
loop_
_entity_poly.entity_id
_entity_poly.type
_entity_poly.pdbx_seq_one_letter_code
_entity_poly.pdbx_strand_id
1 'polypeptide(L)'
;MQFYYGQQMPLRVLDEAEFWKMQEEEHTVVIRVALGNLEIKYVDALKMWEQALAATHQKVVSFIESVIRSQYLSAGLYQEVLQLVQFCLDESMRFIALCREIKMNSVAAKNNPIAQTILDHIIRESEYFIGIARVILYGNVTA
;
A
#
# COMPACT_ATOMS: atom_id res chain seq x y z
N MET A 1 -2.92 22.70 1.65
CA MET A 1 -1.97 21.58 1.82
C MET A 1 -0.87 21.68 0.79
N GLN A 2 0.34 21.51 1.22
CA GLN A 2 1.47 21.54 0.30
C GLN A 2 1.83 20.11 -0.13
N PHE A 3 1.89 19.89 -1.45
CA PHE A 3 2.21 18.57 -1.99
C PHE A 3 3.62 18.47 -2.55
N TYR A 4 4.34 19.58 -2.59
CA TYR A 4 5.71 19.60 -3.11
C TYR A 4 6.67 19.94 -1.99
N TYR A 5 7.59 19.04 -1.72
CA TYR A 5 8.57 19.21 -0.65
C TYR A 5 9.98 19.54 -1.16
N GLY A 6 10.14 19.78 -2.45
CA GLY A 6 11.44 20.04 -3.05
C GLY A 6 12.39 18.87 -2.81
N GLN A 7 13.53 19.15 -2.18
CA GLN A 7 14.51 18.10 -1.90
C GLN A 7 14.03 17.07 -0.88
N GLN A 8 12.92 17.38 -0.18
CA GLN A 8 12.34 16.46 0.81
C GLN A 8 11.19 15.63 0.24
N MET A 9 10.95 15.69 -1.07
CA MET A 9 9.91 14.85 -1.69
C MET A 9 10.09 13.36 -1.42
N PRO A 10 11.32 12.80 -1.39
CA PRO A 10 11.48 11.39 -1.01
C PRO A 10 10.96 11.09 0.39
N LEU A 11 11.16 12.01 1.35
CA LEU A 11 10.63 11.83 2.70
C LEU A 11 9.11 11.86 2.68
N ARG A 12 8.52 12.76 1.88
CA ARG A 12 7.07 12.85 1.74
C ARG A 12 6.47 11.52 1.26
N VAL A 13 7.05 10.93 0.21
CA VAL A 13 6.51 9.68 -0.33
C VAL A 13 6.74 8.52 0.62
N LEU A 14 7.84 8.53 1.36
CA LEU A 14 8.08 7.50 2.37
C LEU A 14 7.07 7.61 3.52
N ASP A 15 6.72 8.83 3.93
CA ASP A 15 5.68 9.04 4.95
C ASP A 15 4.33 8.51 4.47
N GLU A 16 3.98 8.76 3.22
CA GLU A 16 2.75 8.21 2.64
C GLU A 16 2.81 6.68 2.60
N ALA A 17 3.94 6.12 2.18
CA ALA A 17 4.10 4.67 2.12
C ALA A 17 3.99 4.04 3.51
N GLU A 18 4.58 4.68 4.52
CA GLU A 18 4.51 4.20 5.91
C GLU A 18 3.05 4.11 6.36
N PHE A 19 2.28 5.17 6.14
CA PHE A 19 0.87 5.21 6.52
C PHE A 19 0.06 4.15 5.76
N TRP A 20 0.19 4.11 4.43
CA TRP A 20 -0.67 3.25 3.61
C TRP A 20 -0.30 1.78 3.69
N LYS A 21 0.97 1.43 3.88
CA LYS A 21 1.34 0.03 4.10
C LYS A 21 0.78 -0.49 5.42
N MET A 22 0.76 0.33 6.45
CA MET A 22 0.12 -0.04 7.71
C MET A 22 -1.39 -0.21 7.52
N GLN A 23 -2.04 0.68 6.77
CA GLN A 23 -3.46 0.56 6.48
C GLN A 23 -3.77 -0.71 5.69
N GLU A 24 -2.97 -1.02 4.67
CA GLU A 24 -3.16 -2.24 3.90
C GLU A 24 -3.02 -3.49 4.77
N GLU A 25 -2.04 -3.49 5.66
CA GLU A 25 -1.87 -4.58 6.63
C GLU A 25 -3.13 -4.74 7.47
N GLU A 26 -3.65 -3.66 8.02
CA GLU A 26 -4.86 -3.69 8.83
C GLU A 26 -6.07 -4.14 8.01
N HIS A 27 -6.13 -3.75 6.73
CA HIS A 27 -7.23 -4.14 5.85
C HIS A 27 -7.31 -5.66 5.67
N THR A 28 -6.19 -6.37 5.71
CA THR A 28 -6.22 -7.84 5.64
C THR A 28 -6.99 -8.43 6.83
N VAL A 29 -6.83 -7.83 8.01
CA VAL A 29 -7.55 -8.24 9.21
C VAL A 29 -9.02 -7.86 9.12
N VAL A 30 -9.30 -6.63 8.65
CA VAL A 30 -10.68 -6.15 8.51
C VAL A 30 -11.49 -7.07 7.61
N ILE A 31 -10.93 -7.48 6.47
CA ILE A 31 -11.63 -8.38 5.55
C ILE A 31 -11.94 -9.70 6.24
N ARG A 32 -10.97 -10.28 6.95
CA ARG A 32 -11.18 -11.58 7.64
C ARG A 32 -12.20 -11.47 8.75
N VAL A 33 -12.22 -10.35 9.48
CA VAL A 33 -13.18 -10.16 10.57
C VAL A 33 -14.58 -9.89 10.02
N ALA A 34 -14.69 -9.05 8.99
CA ALA A 34 -15.99 -8.72 8.39
C ALA A 34 -16.62 -9.91 7.66
N LEU A 35 -15.80 -10.81 7.14
CA LEU A 35 -16.25 -11.98 6.39
C LEU A 35 -15.87 -13.24 7.18
N GLY A 36 -16.59 -13.49 8.28
CA GLY A 36 -16.30 -14.64 9.14
C GLY A 36 -16.42 -16.00 8.45
N ASN A 37 -17.17 -16.04 7.33
CA ASN A 37 -17.36 -17.26 6.55
C ASN A 37 -16.56 -17.24 5.23
N LEU A 38 -15.52 -16.40 5.15
CA LEU A 38 -14.66 -16.34 3.97
C LEU A 38 -13.98 -17.69 3.73
N GLU A 39 -13.85 -18.04 2.46
CA GLU A 39 -13.22 -19.30 2.06
C GLU A 39 -11.78 -19.37 2.58
N ILE A 40 -11.35 -20.56 2.99
CA ILE A 40 -10.03 -20.79 3.59
C ILE A 40 -8.90 -20.28 2.70
N LYS A 41 -9.01 -20.49 1.38
CA LYS A 41 -7.96 -20.04 0.46
C LYS A 41 -7.73 -18.54 0.53
N TYR A 42 -8.79 -17.77 0.71
CA TYR A 42 -8.70 -16.31 0.84
C TYR A 42 -8.24 -15.89 2.23
N VAL A 43 -8.68 -16.60 3.26
CA VAL A 43 -8.19 -16.35 4.62
C VAL A 43 -6.67 -16.56 4.67
N ASP A 44 -6.19 -17.65 4.11
CA ASP A 44 -4.75 -17.95 4.09
C ASP A 44 -3.98 -16.93 3.26
N ALA A 45 -4.51 -16.54 2.11
CA ALA A 45 -3.89 -15.51 1.28
C ALA A 45 -3.79 -14.19 2.03
N LEU A 46 -4.85 -13.79 2.72
CA LEU A 46 -4.85 -12.54 3.49
C LEU A 46 -3.86 -12.58 4.64
N LYS A 47 -3.71 -13.73 5.30
CA LYS A 47 -2.70 -13.88 6.37
C LYS A 47 -1.28 -13.74 5.82
N MET A 48 -1.02 -14.31 4.65
CA MET A 48 0.30 -14.14 4.00
C MET A 48 0.53 -12.68 3.62
N TRP A 49 -0.50 -12.02 3.11
CA TRP A 49 -0.42 -10.61 2.75
C TRP A 49 -0.20 -9.72 3.97
N GLU A 50 -0.84 -10.05 5.09
CA GLU A 50 -0.61 -9.32 6.34
C GLU A 50 0.87 -9.32 6.70
N GLN A 51 1.52 -10.48 6.63
CA GLN A 51 2.94 -10.60 6.93
C GLN A 51 3.81 -9.84 5.93
N ALA A 52 3.49 -9.95 4.64
CA ALA A 52 4.25 -9.27 3.60
C ALA A 52 4.15 -7.75 3.74
N LEU A 53 2.95 -7.24 4.00
CA LEU A 53 2.73 -5.81 4.16
C LEU A 53 3.39 -5.27 5.44
N ALA A 54 3.38 -6.06 6.51
CA ALA A 54 4.08 -5.69 7.74
C ALA A 54 5.58 -5.56 7.49
N ALA A 55 6.17 -6.49 6.73
CA ALA A 55 7.58 -6.44 6.39
C ALA A 55 7.91 -5.21 5.54
N THR A 56 7.05 -4.88 4.58
CA THR A 56 7.23 -3.70 3.76
C THR A 56 7.13 -2.42 4.60
N HIS A 57 6.16 -2.36 5.50
CA HIS A 57 6.01 -1.23 6.41
C HIS A 57 7.29 -1.01 7.23
N GLN A 58 7.86 -2.07 7.78
CA GLN A 58 9.10 -1.95 8.56
C GLN A 58 10.28 -1.49 7.71
N LYS A 59 10.34 -1.95 6.48
CA LYS A 59 11.39 -1.51 5.56
C LYS A 59 11.26 -0.01 5.24
N VAL A 60 10.02 0.45 5.05
CA VAL A 60 9.77 1.88 4.82
C VAL A 60 10.22 2.71 6.04
N VAL A 61 9.89 2.26 7.25
CA VAL A 61 10.32 2.95 8.48
C VAL A 61 11.85 3.04 8.53
N SER A 62 12.54 1.96 8.20
CA SER A 62 14.00 1.93 8.18
C SER A 62 14.58 2.96 7.20
N PHE A 63 13.97 3.10 6.03
CA PHE A 63 14.41 4.10 5.04
C PHE A 63 14.13 5.52 5.51
N ILE A 64 12.98 5.76 6.17
CA ILE A 64 12.69 7.07 6.75
C ILE A 64 13.79 7.45 7.73
N GLU A 65 14.18 6.51 8.61
CA GLU A 65 15.25 6.76 9.56
C GLU A 65 16.58 7.08 8.86
N SER A 66 16.89 6.36 7.80
CA SER A 66 18.12 6.61 7.03
C SER A 66 18.12 7.98 6.39
N VAL A 67 16.99 8.41 5.83
CA VAL A 67 16.86 9.73 5.21
C VAL A 67 16.99 10.83 6.25
N ILE A 68 16.36 10.66 7.42
CA ILE A 68 16.41 11.65 8.49
C ILE A 68 17.84 11.81 9.03
N ARG A 69 18.57 10.70 9.15
CA ARG A 69 19.95 10.74 9.65
C ARG A 69 20.93 11.34 8.65
N SER A 70 20.59 11.34 7.38
CA SER A 70 21.45 11.91 6.35
C SER A 70 21.34 13.43 6.35
N GLN A 71 22.47 14.11 6.31
CA GLN A 71 22.47 15.57 6.23
C GLN A 71 22.01 16.04 4.87
N TYR A 72 22.23 15.23 3.85
CA TYR A 72 21.69 15.44 2.54
C TYR A 72 21.40 14.09 1.90
N LEU A 73 20.49 14.07 0.93
CA LEU A 73 20.10 12.88 0.21
C LEU A 73 21.07 12.61 -0.92
N SER A 74 21.93 11.59 -0.78
CA SER A 74 22.85 11.22 -1.83
C SER A 74 22.11 10.64 -3.04
N ALA A 75 22.75 10.68 -4.20
CA ALA A 75 22.15 10.08 -5.40
C ALA A 75 21.87 8.58 -5.20
N GLY A 76 22.79 7.89 -4.52
CA GLY A 76 22.59 6.47 -4.24
C GLY A 76 21.39 6.20 -3.34
N LEU A 77 21.28 6.96 -2.24
CA LEU A 77 20.14 6.81 -1.34
C LEU A 77 18.84 7.17 -2.03
N TYR A 78 18.84 8.22 -2.83
CA TYR A 78 17.66 8.61 -3.60
C TYR A 78 17.19 7.49 -4.52
N GLN A 79 18.11 6.83 -5.22
CA GLN A 79 17.76 5.70 -6.10
C GLN A 79 17.19 4.54 -5.30
N GLU A 80 17.75 4.25 -4.12
CA GLU A 80 17.22 3.19 -3.26
C GLU A 80 15.80 3.51 -2.80
N VAL A 81 15.52 4.78 -2.47
CA VAL A 81 14.17 5.21 -2.11
C VAL A 81 13.21 5.00 -3.28
N LEU A 82 13.62 5.37 -4.50
CA LEU A 82 12.77 5.16 -5.67
C LEU A 82 12.49 3.68 -5.93
N GLN A 83 13.48 2.82 -5.73
CA GLN A 83 13.30 1.38 -5.87
C GLN A 83 12.30 0.85 -4.84
N LEU A 84 12.38 1.33 -3.61
CA LEU A 84 11.41 0.94 -2.58
C LEU A 84 10.01 1.43 -2.92
N VAL A 85 9.88 2.65 -3.42
CA VAL A 85 8.57 3.20 -3.82
C VAL A 85 7.98 2.36 -4.96
N GLN A 86 8.82 1.94 -5.93
CA GLN A 86 8.35 1.06 -7.00
C GLN A 86 7.85 -0.27 -6.45
N PHE A 87 8.58 -0.85 -5.49
CA PHE A 87 8.15 -2.08 -4.83
C PHE A 87 6.81 -1.89 -4.13
N CYS A 88 6.65 -0.77 -3.39
CA CYS A 88 5.40 -0.48 -2.69
C CYS A 88 4.23 -0.31 -3.66
N LEU A 89 4.47 0.35 -4.78
CA LEU A 89 3.47 0.51 -5.83
C LEU A 89 3.01 -0.84 -6.37
N ASP A 90 3.97 -1.68 -6.76
CA ASP A 90 3.67 -2.99 -7.33
C ASP A 90 2.95 -3.88 -6.32
N GLU A 91 3.36 -3.81 -5.06
CA GLU A 91 2.72 -4.57 -3.99
C GLU A 91 1.27 -4.15 -3.81
N SER A 92 1.00 -2.84 -3.78
CA SER A 92 -0.38 -2.34 -3.66
C SER A 92 -1.24 -2.77 -4.85
N MET A 93 -0.68 -2.77 -6.05
CA MET A 93 -1.42 -3.24 -7.24
C MET A 93 -1.79 -4.71 -7.11
N ARG A 94 -0.88 -5.54 -6.61
CA ARG A 94 -1.16 -6.96 -6.40
C ARG A 94 -2.16 -7.18 -5.26
N PHE A 95 -2.09 -6.37 -4.21
CA PHE A 95 -3.05 -6.44 -3.12
C PHE A 95 -4.46 -6.09 -3.62
N ILE A 96 -4.58 -5.06 -4.43
CA ILE A 96 -5.86 -4.70 -5.06
C ILE A 96 -6.40 -5.85 -5.89
N ALA A 97 -5.54 -6.55 -6.62
CA ALA A 97 -5.96 -7.69 -7.44
C ALA A 97 -6.58 -8.79 -6.56
N LEU A 98 -5.99 -9.07 -5.39
CA LEU A 98 -6.58 -10.01 -4.44
C LEU A 98 -7.93 -9.52 -3.94
N CYS A 99 -8.03 -8.25 -3.57
CA CYS A 99 -9.29 -7.69 -3.08
C CYS A 99 -10.40 -7.80 -4.14
N ARG A 100 -10.06 -7.52 -5.40
CA ARG A 100 -11.02 -7.67 -6.51
C ARG A 100 -11.42 -9.12 -6.72
N GLU A 101 -10.47 -10.05 -6.59
CA GLU A 101 -10.79 -11.46 -6.73
C GLU A 101 -11.76 -11.92 -5.64
N ILE A 102 -11.53 -11.52 -4.39
CA ILE A 102 -12.44 -11.84 -3.29
C ILE A 102 -13.82 -11.24 -3.58
N LYS A 103 -13.85 -9.97 -3.98
CA LYS A 103 -15.10 -9.28 -4.25
C LYS A 103 -15.94 -9.98 -5.32
N MET A 104 -15.31 -10.48 -6.38
CA MET A 104 -15.99 -11.03 -7.54
C MET A 104 -16.24 -12.53 -7.43
N ASN A 105 -15.38 -13.27 -6.74
CA ASN A 105 -15.40 -14.73 -6.78
C ASN A 105 -15.69 -15.40 -5.45
N SER A 106 -15.55 -14.71 -4.32
CA SER A 106 -15.91 -15.28 -3.03
C SER A 106 -17.42 -15.33 -2.88
N VAL A 107 -17.96 -16.51 -2.58
CA VAL A 107 -19.39 -16.66 -2.31
C VAL A 107 -19.77 -15.85 -1.07
N ALA A 108 -18.90 -15.86 -0.04
CA ALA A 108 -19.14 -15.12 1.18
C ALA A 108 -19.23 -13.61 0.92
N ALA A 109 -18.40 -13.08 0.02
CA ALA A 109 -18.40 -11.66 -0.29
C ALA A 109 -19.47 -11.28 -1.31
N LYS A 110 -19.73 -12.15 -2.29
CA LYS A 110 -20.57 -11.85 -3.43
C LYS A 110 -22.01 -11.52 -3.03
N ASN A 111 -22.51 -12.16 -2.00
CA ASN A 111 -23.89 -12.01 -1.55
C ASN A 111 -24.00 -11.13 -0.30
N ASN A 112 -22.94 -10.39 0.03
CA ASN A 112 -22.89 -9.57 1.23
C ASN A 112 -22.65 -8.10 0.84
N PRO A 113 -23.70 -7.26 0.85
CA PRO A 113 -23.54 -5.86 0.42
C PRO A 113 -22.56 -5.07 1.27
N ILE A 114 -22.47 -5.37 2.57
CA ILE A 114 -21.53 -4.71 3.47
C ILE A 114 -20.10 -5.08 3.09
N ALA A 115 -19.85 -6.35 2.80
CA ALA A 115 -18.55 -6.82 2.36
C ALA A 115 -18.14 -6.15 1.05
N GLN A 116 -19.07 -6.03 0.10
CA GLN A 116 -18.80 -5.36 -1.17
C GLN A 116 -18.38 -3.90 -0.94
N THR A 117 -19.08 -3.21 -0.06
CA THR A 117 -18.77 -1.82 0.27
C THR A 117 -17.39 -1.70 0.91
N ILE A 118 -17.07 -2.58 1.86
CA ILE A 118 -15.77 -2.58 2.54
C ILE A 118 -14.65 -2.83 1.54
N LEU A 119 -14.80 -3.82 0.65
CA LEU A 119 -13.78 -4.13 -0.33
C LEU A 119 -13.58 -2.97 -1.32
N ASP A 120 -14.65 -2.34 -1.77
CA ASP A 120 -14.55 -1.17 -2.64
C ASP A 120 -13.80 -0.03 -1.96
N HIS A 121 -14.05 0.17 -0.68
CA HIS A 121 -13.38 1.22 0.09
C HIS A 121 -11.89 0.93 0.22
N ILE A 122 -11.54 -0.31 0.55
CA ILE A 122 -10.14 -0.73 0.67
C ILE A 122 -9.41 -0.56 -0.66
N ILE A 123 -10.03 -0.96 -1.75
CA ILE A 123 -9.44 -0.82 -3.09
C ILE A 123 -9.17 0.65 -3.40
N ARG A 124 -10.13 1.53 -3.12
CA ARG A 124 -9.96 2.97 -3.41
C ARG A 124 -8.84 3.59 -2.59
N GLU A 125 -8.68 3.16 -1.34
CA GLU A 125 -7.59 3.68 -0.51
C GLU A 125 -6.22 3.27 -1.06
N SER A 126 -6.07 2.01 -1.46
CA SER A 126 -4.82 1.58 -2.08
C SER A 126 -4.58 2.28 -3.42
N GLU A 127 -5.63 2.53 -4.21
CA GLU A 127 -5.51 3.30 -5.45
C GLU A 127 -5.04 4.73 -5.20
N TYR A 128 -5.45 5.33 -4.09
CA TYR A 128 -4.97 6.65 -3.71
C TYR A 128 -3.45 6.65 -3.51
N PHE A 129 -2.93 5.68 -2.77
CA PHE A 129 -1.49 5.56 -2.58
C PHE A 129 -0.77 5.32 -3.91
N ILE A 130 -1.32 4.46 -4.77
CA ILE A 130 -0.74 4.19 -6.10
C ILE A 130 -0.61 5.48 -6.89
N GLY A 131 -1.61 6.35 -6.84
CA GLY A 131 -1.57 7.64 -7.51
C GLY A 131 -0.42 8.51 -7.02
N ILE A 132 -0.21 8.56 -5.70
CA ILE A 132 0.90 9.32 -5.11
C ILE A 132 2.24 8.74 -5.56
N ALA A 133 2.39 7.43 -5.50
CA ALA A 133 3.64 6.76 -5.87
C ALA A 133 3.98 7.00 -7.34
N ARG A 134 2.99 6.97 -8.21
CA ARG A 134 3.21 7.22 -9.65
C ARG A 134 3.69 8.62 -9.93
N VAL A 135 3.17 9.62 -9.22
CA VAL A 135 3.64 11.00 -9.38
C VAL A 135 5.12 11.09 -9.06
N ILE A 136 5.55 10.43 -7.97
CA ILE A 136 6.95 10.46 -7.56
C ILE A 136 7.85 9.71 -8.54
N LEU A 137 7.42 8.52 -8.99
CA LEU A 137 8.25 7.67 -9.85
C LEU A 137 8.36 8.18 -11.28
N TYR A 138 7.26 8.71 -11.81
CA TYR A 138 7.17 9.06 -13.22
C TYR A 138 7.08 10.56 -13.46
N GLY A 139 7.22 11.33 -12.39
CA GLY A 139 7.12 12.77 -12.46
C GLY A 139 5.70 13.24 -12.69
N ASN A 140 5.54 14.55 -12.90
CA ASN A 140 4.24 15.12 -13.19
C ASN A 140 3.96 14.89 -14.68
N VAL A 141 3.21 13.84 -14.95
CA VAL A 141 2.86 13.48 -16.34
C VAL A 141 1.60 14.16 -16.81
N THR A 142 0.98 14.97 -15.97
CA THR A 142 -0.17 15.75 -16.41
C THR A 142 0.35 16.87 -17.28
N ALA A 143 0.19 16.70 -18.47
CA ALA A 143 0.47 17.78 -19.39
C ALA A 143 -0.74 18.70 -19.44
#